data_440f163da6791b5e6b3286ecc4e94477
#
_entry.id   440f163da6791b5e6b3286ecc4e94477
#
_cell.length_a   1.000
_cell.length_b   1.000
_cell.length_c   1.000
_cell.angle_alpha   90.00
_cell.angle_beta   90.00
_cell.angle_gamma   90.00
#
_symmetry.space_group_name_H-M   'P 1'
#
loop_
_entity.id
_entity.type
_entity.pdbx_description
1 polymer ?
#
loop_
_entity_poly.entity_id
_entity_poly.type
_entity_poly.pdbx_seq_one_letter_code
_entity_poly.pdbx_strand_id
1 'polypeptide(L)'
;MCSGASTAAKAGNTIMGTPPVSDEKLIEAWEAYVNCNRNKTQAAALLGLDRSTFRGRLIMAEHRGVHLPEGIREAMASVGINNSSIVSGGWLKTKEASIQFRLEKPSVNLEDAAAKIREALHDMPTPAFTHHPDHVMDDLLTLYPLPDIHAGMKYKRWGLAECIDRVDRAFDYLIDKAQPSRTGVIVALGDTLHHNDRTNKTQSGNVLDVDCTPEEAAGAMIASIARGIELALAKHEEVVVAILRGNHDRDAYLIVLYSLLERYRNEPRVQINKDDSEFFILPWEDVLFVAHHGDKAKPERLVMWIANEHREIWGRAKHCYLFTGHMHHMKMADVGGVQWEQLRAVTPRDDYATTNAYTGRAAATA
;
A
#
# COMPACT_ATOMS: atom_id res chain seq x y z
N MET A 1 48.14 -58.39 -23.17
CA MET A 1 47.13 -57.72 -24.00
C MET A 1 46.12 -57.06 -23.08
N CYS A 2 46.24 -55.79 -22.90
CA CYS A 2 45.16 -54.91 -22.41
C CYS A 2 45.67 -53.48 -22.45
N SER A 3 45.05 -52.71 -23.30
CA SER A 3 45.35 -51.35 -23.67
C SER A 3 45.05 -50.34 -22.53
N GLY A 4 46.01 -49.48 -22.27
CA GLY A 4 45.86 -48.34 -21.42
C GLY A 4 44.99 -47.23 -22.08
N ALA A 5 44.06 -46.71 -21.39
CA ALA A 5 43.35 -45.46 -21.73
C ALA A 5 43.82 -44.33 -20.85
N SER A 6 44.47 -43.37 -21.51
CA SER A 6 44.92 -42.10 -20.94
C SER A 6 43.69 -41.19 -20.72
N THR A 7 43.46 -40.82 -19.46
CA THR A 7 42.51 -39.76 -19.09
C THR A 7 43.21 -38.43 -19.05
N ALA A 8 43.02 -37.61 -20.10
CA ALA A 8 43.43 -36.20 -20.10
C ALA A 8 42.56 -35.40 -19.13
N ALA A 9 43.18 -34.82 -18.13
CA ALA A 9 42.57 -33.86 -17.19
C ALA A 9 42.21 -32.57 -17.94
N LYS A 10 40.93 -32.21 -17.97
CA LYS A 10 40.46 -30.91 -18.42
C LYS A 10 40.87 -29.85 -17.38
N ALA A 11 41.71 -28.92 -17.83
CA ALA A 11 42.02 -27.72 -17.09
C ALA A 11 40.72 -26.91 -16.84
N GLY A 12 40.35 -26.73 -15.60
CA GLY A 12 39.23 -25.90 -15.20
C GLY A 12 39.54 -24.44 -15.48
N ASN A 13 38.74 -23.81 -16.32
CA ASN A 13 38.74 -22.37 -16.51
C ASN A 13 38.22 -21.73 -15.25
N THR A 14 39.10 -21.22 -14.39
CA THR A 14 38.75 -20.34 -13.27
C THR A 14 38.26 -19.03 -13.82
N ILE A 15 36.96 -18.79 -13.83
CA ILE A 15 36.36 -17.47 -14.11
C ILE A 15 36.82 -16.55 -12.98
N MET A 16 37.85 -15.72 -13.27
CA MET A 16 38.21 -14.64 -12.35
C MET A 16 37.06 -13.66 -12.31
N GLY A 17 36.29 -13.65 -11.23
CA GLY A 17 35.27 -12.66 -10.99
C GLY A 17 35.88 -11.26 -10.97
N THR A 18 35.20 -10.30 -11.56
CA THR A 18 35.62 -8.88 -11.53
C THR A 18 35.80 -8.48 -10.05
N PRO A 19 36.95 -7.89 -9.67
CA PRO A 19 37.20 -7.50 -8.30
C PRO A 19 36.10 -6.53 -7.81
N PRO A 20 35.67 -6.63 -6.54
CA PRO A 20 34.64 -5.76 -6.01
C PRO A 20 35.05 -4.29 -6.11
N VAL A 21 34.09 -3.44 -6.44
CA VAL A 21 34.32 -1.98 -6.53
C VAL A 21 34.78 -1.47 -5.16
N SER A 22 35.87 -0.68 -5.13
CA SER A 22 36.39 -0.12 -3.88
C SER A 22 35.48 0.98 -3.32
N ASP A 23 35.56 1.22 -2.01
CA ASP A 23 34.76 2.24 -1.33
C ASP A 23 35.08 3.66 -1.83
N GLU A 24 36.33 3.94 -2.22
CA GLU A 24 36.70 5.22 -2.82
C GLU A 24 35.92 5.51 -4.10
N LYS A 25 35.77 4.51 -4.98
CA LYS A 25 34.98 4.64 -6.22
C LYS A 25 33.47 4.80 -5.96
N LEU A 26 33.00 4.28 -4.85
CA LEU A 26 31.60 4.45 -4.41
C LEU A 26 31.37 5.84 -3.82
N ILE A 27 32.31 6.35 -3.04
CA ILE A 27 32.29 7.72 -2.49
C ILE A 27 32.36 8.72 -3.63
N GLU A 28 33.29 8.55 -4.59
CA GLU A 28 33.40 9.40 -5.77
C GLU A 28 32.10 9.46 -6.58
N ALA A 29 31.43 8.32 -6.77
CA ALA A 29 30.16 8.27 -7.45
C ALA A 29 29.05 8.97 -6.65
N TRP A 30 29.05 8.85 -5.32
CA TRP A 30 28.09 9.54 -4.47
C TRP A 30 28.29 11.05 -4.46
N GLU A 31 29.52 11.52 -4.35
CA GLU A 31 29.85 12.95 -4.39
C GLU A 31 29.48 13.58 -5.73
N ALA A 32 29.81 12.90 -6.86
CA ALA A 32 29.39 13.36 -8.17
C ALA A 32 27.87 13.45 -8.28
N TYR A 33 27.13 12.51 -7.69
CA TYR A 33 25.67 12.52 -7.66
C TYR A 33 25.11 13.72 -6.90
N VAL A 34 25.64 14.00 -5.70
CA VAL A 34 25.25 15.14 -4.91
C VAL A 34 25.58 16.46 -5.59
N ASN A 35 26.80 16.59 -6.14
CA ASN A 35 27.28 17.80 -6.83
C ASN A 35 26.50 18.11 -8.12
N CYS A 36 25.94 17.09 -8.76
CA CYS A 36 25.06 17.23 -9.92
C CYS A 36 23.57 17.37 -9.53
N ASN A 37 23.25 17.86 -8.35
CA ASN A 37 21.87 18.00 -7.84
C ASN A 37 21.07 16.70 -8.00
N ARG A 38 21.70 15.56 -7.72
CA ARG A 38 21.13 14.21 -7.83
C ARG A 38 20.70 13.81 -9.24
N ASN A 39 21.24 14.45 -10.26
CA ASN A 39 21.04 14.08 -11.65
C ASN A 39 21.99 12.94 -12.07
N LYS A 40 21.47 11.72 -12.14
CA LYS A 40 22.25 10.50 -12.44
C LYS A 40 22.91 10.53 -13.81
N THR A 41 22.29 11.16 -14.81
CA THR A 41 22.84 11.23 -16.17
C THR A 41 24.03 12.17 -16.23
N GLN A 42 23.95 13.35 -15.61
CA GLN A 42 25.05 14.30 -15.54
C GLN A 42 26.20 13.76 -14.70
N ALA A 43 25.90 13.15 -13.54
CA ALA A 43 26.92 12.58 -12.66
C ALA A 43 27.65 11.38 -13.32
N ALA A 44 26.96 10.52 -14.06
CA ALA A 44 27.57 9.43 -14.82
C ALA A 44 28.51 9.97 -15.91
N ALA A 45 28.06 11.01 -16.65
CA ALA A 45 28.86 11.66 -17.66
C ALA A 45 30.13 12.33 -17.09
N LEU A 46 30.01 12.96 -15.92
CA LEU A 46 31.14 13.59 -15.22
C LEU A 46 32.25 12.59 -14.88
N LEU A 47 31.86 11.35 -14.52
CA LEU A 47 32.81 10.27 -14.21
C LEU A 47 33.18 9.37 -15.40
N GLY A 48 32.68 9.69 -16.59
CA GLY A 48 32.93 8.88 -17.81
C GLY A 48 32.34 7.46 -17.70
N LEU A 49 31.29 7.29 -16.95
CA LEU A 49 30.63 6.00 -16.73
C LEU A 49 29.32 5.90 -17.53
N ASP A 50 29.00 4.68 -17.97
CA ASP A 50 27.68 4.42 -18.46
C ASP A 50 26.65 4.48 -17.31
N ARG A 51 25.39 4.79 -17.65
CA ARG A 51 24.32 5.03 -16.67
C ARG A 51 24.01 3.80 -15.80
N SER A 52 24.19 2.59 -16.33
CA SER A 52 23.90 1.36 -15.59
C SER A 52 25.00 1.07 -14.58
N THR A 53 26.26 1.21 -14.95
CA THR A 53 27.41 1.10 -14.04
C THR A 53 27.36 2.15 -12.93
N PHE A 54 27.03 3.40 -13.29
CA PHE A 54 26.88 4.47 -12.30
C PHE A 54 25.77 4.18 -11.31
N ARG A 55 24.59 3.73 -11.79
CA ARG A 55 23.48 3.32 -10.93
C ARG A 55 23.87 2.17 -9.99
N GLY A 56 24.61 1.18 -10.51
CA GLY A 56 25.14 0.08 -9.71
C GLY A 56 26.06 0.57 -8.58
N ARG A 57 26.94 1.56 -8.86
CA ARG A 57 27.79 2.16 -7.82
C ARG A 57 27.01 2.91 -6.77
N LEU A 58 25.96 3.66 -7.12
CA LEU A 58 25.10 4.34 -6.13
C LEU A 58 24.39 3.36 -5.22
N ILE A 59 23.82 2.29 -5.77
CA ILE A 59 23.18 1.23 -4.97
C ILE A 59 24.17 0.57 -4.00
N MET A 60 25.40 0.28 -4.49
CA MET A 60 26.45 -0.25 -3.62
C MET A 60 26.91 0.75 -2.56
N ALA A 61 26.99 2.05 -2.90
CA ALA A 61 27.32 3.11 -1.95
C ALA A 61 26.30 3.20 -0.83
N GLU A 62 25.03 3.14 -1.15
CA GLU A 62 23.94 3.08 -0.16
C GLU A 62 24.02 1.82 0.70
N HIS A 63 24.18 0.67 0.06
CA HIS A 63 24.25 -0.63 0.75
C HIS A 63 25.45 -0.77 1.69
N ARG A 64 26.61 -0.18 1.33
CA ARG A 64 27.81 -0.15 2.18
C ARG A 64 27.84 1.03 3.14
N GLY A 65 26.87 1.96 3.08
CA GLY A 65 26.78 3.15 3.92
C GLY A 65 27.89 4.17 3.68
N VAL A 66 28.65 4.06 2.57
CA VAL A 66 29.72 5.02 2.24
C VAL A 66 29.20 6.42 1.89
N HIS A 67 27.90 6.55 1.68
CA HIS A 67 27.20 7.82 1.52
C HIS A 67 27.06 8.64 2.83
N LEU A 68 27.33 8.00 3.97
CA LEU A 68 27.27 8.66 5.28
C LEU A 68 28.59 9.39 5.59
N PRO A 69 28.56 10.54 6.28
CA PRO A 69 29.77 11.21 6.77
C PRO A 69 30.68 10.26 7.57
N GLU A 70 32.00 10.42 7.41
CA GLU A 70 32.99 9.51 7.98
C GLU A 70 32.84 9.32 9.50
N GLY A 71 32.63 10.42 10.26
CA GLY A 71 32.41 10.34 11.69
C GLY A 71 31.15 9.58 12.12
N ILE A 72 30.12 9.51 11.24
CA ILE A 72 28.94 8.68 11.49
C ILE A 72 29.27 7.21 11.22
N ARG A 73 30.01 6.91 10.17
CA ARG A 73 30.45 5.54 9.85
C ARG A 73 31.32 4.93 10.93
N GLU A 74 32.29 5.70 11.42
CA GLU A 74 33.18 5.29 12.51
C GLU A 74 32.42 5.03 13.82
N ALA A 75 31.47 5.90 14.13
CA ALA A 75 30.65 5.73 15.32
C ALA A 75 29.69 4.55 15.22
N MET A 76 29.13 4.26 14.03
CA MET A 76 28.32 3.06 13.79
C MET A 76 29.17 1.78 13.93
N ALA A 77 30.38 1.78 13.39
CA ALA A 77 31.30 0.66 13.50
C ALA A 77 31.69 0.40 14.95
N SER A 78 31.91 1.44 15.76
CA SER A 78 32.30 1.30 17.19
C SER A 78 31.25 0.64 18.07
N VAL A 79 29.97 0.65 17.64
CA VAL A 79 28.83 0.03 18.34
C VAL A 79 28.32 -1.24 17.65
N GLY A 80 29.06 -1.75 16.64
CA GLY A 80 28.71 -2.99 15.93
C GLY A 80 27.49 -2.89 15.01
N ILE A 81 27.04 -1.67 14.68
CA ILE A 81 25.96 -1.45 13.71
C ILE A 81 26.57 -1.56 12.31
N ASN A 82 26.18 -2.59 11.56
CA ASN A 82 26.56 -2.70 10.17
C ASN A 82 25.61 -1.89 9.28
N ASN A 83 26.08 -1.51 8.08
CA ASN A 83 25.39 -0.63 7.16
C ASN A 83 24.09 -1.21 6.56
N SER A 84 23.74 -2.46 6.84
CA SER A 84 22.48 -3.06 6.42
C SER A 84 21.30 -2.72 7.35
N SER A 85 21.58 -2.14 8.52
CA SER A 85 20.56 -1.68 9.45
C SER A 85 20.21 -0.23 9.13
N ILE A 86 19.26 0.00 8.23
CA ILE A 86 18.75 1.34 7.92
C ILE A 86 17.94 1.83 9.12
N VAL A 87 18.60 2.58 10.00
CA VAL A 87 17.94 3.25 11.11
C VAL A 87 17.42 4.59 10.60
N SER A 88 16.11 4.78 10.59
CA SER A 88 15.47 6.02 10.11
C SER A 88 15.80 7.26 10.98
N GLY A 89 16.47 7.08 12.10
CA GLY A 89 16.98 8.11 13.00
C GLY A 89 17.38 7.49 14.33
N GLY A 90 18.21 8.20 15.09
CA GLY A 90 18.69 7.71 16.36
C GLY A 90 19.53 8.74 17.13
N TRP A 91 20.01 8.32 18.27
CA TRP A 91 20.95 9.05 19.09
C TRP A 91 22.30 8.35 19.05
N LEU A 92 23.31 9.07 18.59
CA LEU A 92 24.68 8.61 18.69
C LEU A 92 25.30 9.24 19.93
N LYS A 93 25.68 8.42 20.91
CA LYS A 93 26.36 8.87 22.12
C LYS A 93 27.82 8.46 22.05
N THR A 94 28.72 9.44 22.05
CA THR A 94 30.15 9.23 22.27
C THR A 94 30.51 9.73 23.68
N LYS A 95 31.76 9.53 24.11
CA LYS A 95 32.23 10.07 25.39
C LYS A 95 32.19 11.59 25.46
N GLU A 96 32.18 12.28 24.31
CA GLU A 96 32.36 13.70 24.18
C GLU A 96 31.10 14.43 23.68
N ALA A 97 30.16 13.71 23.03
CA ALA A 97 28.95 14.30 22.46
C ALA A 97 27.78 13.31 22.39
N SER A 98 26.58 13.88 22.40
CA SER A 98 25.33 13.15 22.06
C SER A 98 24.72 13.81 20.85
N ILE A 99 24.70 13.12 19.72
CA ILE A 99 24.22 13.64 18.44
C ILE A 99 22.93 12.93 18.08
N GLN A 100 21.87 13.68 17.92
CA GLN A 100 20.63 13.20 17.31
C GLN A 100 20.75 13.32 15.80
N PHE A 101 20.56 12.24 15.09
CA PHE A 101 20.44 12.28 13.63
C PHE A 101 19.07 11.79 13.19
N ARG A 102 18.55 12.39 12.16
CA ARG A 102 17.33 11.98 11.47
C ARG A 102 17.69 11.91 10.00
N LEU A 103 17.56 10.72 9.42
CA LEU A 103 17.63 10.59 7.97
C LEU A 103 16.28 11.09 7.44
N GLU A 104 16.29 12.19 6.68
CA GLU A 104 15.10 12.56 5.92
C GLU A 104 14.81 11.42 4.94
N LYS A 105 13.67 10.78 5.12
CA LYS A 105 13.13 9.94 4.06
C LYS A 105 12.97 10.85 2.84
N PRO A 106 13.37 10.41 1.63
CA PRO A 106 13.00 11.16 0.44
C PRO A 106 11.48 11.28 0.48
N SER A 107 10.98 12.48 0.70
CA SER A 107 9.56 12.77 0.58
C SER A 107 9.21 12.46 -0.87
N VAL A 108 8.38 11.44 -1.07
CA VAL A 108 7.73 11.26 -2.38
C VAL A 108 6.88 12.52 -2.52
N ASN A 109 7.23 13.38 -3.46
CA ASN A 109 6.37 14.50 -3.79
C ASN A 109 5.10 13.88 -4.39
N LEU A 110 4.03 13.93 -3.65
CA LEU A 110 2.74 13.34 -4.04
C LEU A 110 2.22 13.96 -5.35
N GLU A 111 2.52 15.24 -5.59
CA GLU A 111 2.19 15.91 -6.85
C GLU A 111 2.97 15.32 -8.04
N ASP A 112 4.26 15.05 -7.85
CA ASP A 112 5.09 14.39 -8.88
C ASP A 112 4.65 12.95 -9.12
N ALA A 113 4.27 12.23 -8.06
CA ALA A 113 3.74 10.87 -8.19
C ALA A 113 2.38 10.88 -8.91
N ALA A 114 1.48 11.78 -8.56
CA ALA A 114 0.20 11.96 -9.21
C ALA A 114 0.36 12.39 -10.69
N ALA A 115 1.32 13.28 -10.99
CA ALA A 115 1.62 13.68 -12.36
C ALA A 115 2.10 12.49 -13.21
N LYS A 116 3.00 11.67 -12.67
CA LYS A 116 3.48 10.44 -13.35
C LYS A 116 2.38 9.41 -13.56
N ILE A 117 1.48 9.25 -12.58
CA ILE A 117 0.32 8.37 -12.72
C ILE A 117 -0.61 8.89 -13.80
N ARG A 118 -0.90 10.20 -13.84
CA ARG A 118 -1.71 10.81 -14.90
C ARG A 118 -1.07 10.61 -16.27
N GLU A 119 0.22 10.83 -16.40
CA GLU A 119 0.95 10.61 -17.66
C GLU A 119 0.88 9.15 -18.10
N ALA A 120 1.08 8.20 -17.17
CA ALA A 120 1.01 6.76 -17.46
C ALA A 120 -0.41 6.28 -17.83
N LEU A 121 -1.45 6.93 -17.31
CA LEU A 121 -2.87 6.58 -17.54
C LEU A 121 -3.52 7.42 -18.65
N HIS A 122 -2.82 8.44 -19.17
CA HIS A 122 -3.37 9.38 -20.15
C HIS A 122 -3.86 8.68 -21.41
N ASP A 123 -3.16 7.66 -21.86
CA ASP A 123 -3.49 6.90 -23.07
C ASP A 123 -4.45 5.73 -22.83
N MET A 124 -4.84 5.49 -21.57
CA MET A 124 -5.82 4.45 -21.27
C MET A 124 -7.22 4.94 -21.65
N PRO A 125 -7.97 4.19 -22.47
CA PRO A 125 -9.32 4.58 -22.82
C PRO A 125 -10.17 4.71 -21.56
N THR A 126 -10.86 5.84 -21.42
CA THR A 126 -11.85 6.01 -20.36
C THR A 126 -12.96 5.00 -20.57
N PRO A 127 -13.39 4.26 -19.57
CA PRO A 127 -14.49 3.34 -19.72
C PRO A 127 -15.74 4.07 -20.21
N ALA A 128 -16.34 3.58 -21.27
CA ALA A 128 -17.63 4.09 -21.77
C ALA A 128 -18.75 3.22 -21.18
N PHE A 129 -19.38 3.71 -20.12
CA PHE A 129 -20.52 3.03 -19.50
C PHE A 129 -21.80 3.55 -20.13
N THR A 130 -22.37 2.77 -21.02
CA THR A 130 -23.64 3.10 -21.69
C THR A 130 -24.83 2.43 -21.03
N HIS A 131 -24.59 1.40 -20.21
CA HIS A 131 -25.67 0.65 -19.56
C HIS A 131 -26.08 1.33 -18.25
N HIS A 132 -27.37 1.61 -18.13
CA HIS A 132 -28.01 2.05 -16.90
C HIS A 132 -28.96 0.94 -16.41
N PRO A 133 -29.15 0.76 -15.10
CA PRO A 133 -30.16 -0.16 -14.62
C PRO A 133 -31.56 0.32 -15.07
N ASP A 134 -32.40 -0.62 -15.51
CA ASP A 134 -33.75 -0.32 -15.98
C ASP A 134 -34.66 0.23 -14.87
N HIS A 135 -34.37 -0.15 -13.63
CA HIS A 135 -35.10 0.29 -12.44
C HIS A 135 -34.22 0.21 -11.22
N VAL A 136 -34.31 1.20 -10.35
CA VAL A 136 -33.63 1.27 -9.05
C VAL A 136 -34.62 1.62 -7.94
N MET A 137 -34.28 1.25 -6.73
CA MET A 137 -34.98 1.70 -5.51
C MET A 137 -34.35 3.02 -5.06
N ASP A 138 -35.09 4.12 -5.17
CA ASP A 138 -34.57 5.48 -4.91
C ASP A 138 -34.19 5.71 -3.44
N ASP A 139 -34.85 5.03 -2.52
CA ASP A 139 -34.65 5.10 -1.07
C ASP A 139 -33.69 4.04 -0.54
N LEU A 140 -32.96 3.33 -1.41
CA LEU A 140 -32.00 2.31 -1.06
C LEU A 140 -30.58 2.72 -1.40
N LEU A 141 -29.66 2.46 -0.46
CA LEU A 141 -28.22 2.49 -0.63
C LEU A 141 -27.66 1.10 -0.31
N THR A 142 -26.75 0.61 -1.13
CA THR A 142 -26.04 -0.65 -0.88
C THR A 142 -24.57 -0.39 -0.61
N LEU A 143 -24.07 -0.88 0.54
CA LEU A 143 -22.67 -0.72 0.95
C LEU A 143 -21.90 -2.02 0.74
N TYR A 144 -20.76 -1.94 0.07
CA TYR A 144 -19.80 -3.04 -0.19
C TYR A 144 -18.47 -2.75 0.53
N PRO A 145 -18.35 -3.05 1.82
CA PRO A 145 -17.10 -2.84 2.54
C PRO A 145 -16.10 -3.95 2.23
N LEU A 146 -14.85 -3.55 1.98
CA LEU A 146 -13.72 -4.42 1.69
C LEU A 146 -12.63 -4.20 2.75
N PRO A 147 -12.73 -4.80 3.92
CA PRO A 147 -11.74 -4.66 4.97
C PRO A 147 -10.55 -5.56 4.77
N ASP A 148 -9.34 -5.05 5.08
CA ASP A 148 -8.14 -5.85 5.27
C ASP A 148 -7.89 -6.87 4.14
N ILE A 149 -7.77 -6.35 2.91
CA ILE A 149 -7.55 -7.18 1.71
C ILE A 149 -6.14 -7.76 1.71
N HIS A 150 -5.14 -6.95 2.13
CA HIS A 150 -3.73 -7.31 2.17
C HIS A 150 -3.21 -7.92 0.85
N ALA A 151 -3.50 -7.27 -0.28
CA ALA A 151 -3.01 -7.71 -1.57
C ALA A 151 -1.48 -7.78 -1.57
N GLY A 152 -0.93 -8.92 -1.97
CA GLY A 152 0.50 -9.23 -1.92
C GLY A 152 0.95 -9.97 -0.67
N MET A 153 0.06 -10.26 0.30
CA MET A 153 0.39 -11.12 1.43
C MET A 153 0.68 -12.54 0.97
N LYS A 154 1.82 -13.11 1.42
CA LYS A 154 2.17 -14.51 1.19
C LYS A 154 1.94 -15.36 2.43
N TYR A 155 1.14 -16.40 2.28
CA TYR A 155 0.98 -17.43 3.32
C TYR A 155 0.59 -18.78 2.73
N LYS A 156 1.43 -19.78 2.85
CA LYS A 156 1.22 -21.12 2.28
C LYS A 156 0.91 -21.06 0.78
N ARG A 157 -0.33 -21.40 0.38
CA ARG A 157 -0.81 -21.34 -1.01
C ARG A 157 -1.49 -20.01 -1.35
N TRP A 158 -1.61 -19.11 -0.36
CA TRP A 158 -2.19 -17.79 -0.55
C TRP A 158 -1.13 -16.82 -1.05
N GLY A 159 -1.46 -16.05 -2.05
CA GLY A 159 -0.66 -15.00 -2.63
C GLY A 159 -1.53 -14.00 -3.35
N LEU A 160 -0.94 -13.13 -4.17
CA LEU A 160 -1.65 -12.07 -4.88
C LEU A 160 -2.77 -12.64 -5.77
N ALA A 161 -2.50 -13.70 -6.53
CA ALA A 161 -3.49 -14.28 -7.45
C ALA A 161 -4.74 -14.80 -6.72
N GLU A 162 -4.56 -15.52 -5.61
CA GLU A 162 -5.67 -16.03 -4.79
C GLU A 162 -6.42 -14.89 -4.08
N CYS A 163 -5.71 -13.81 -3.73
CA CYS A 163 -6.32 -12.61 -3.15
C CYS A 163 -7.25 -11.95 -4.15
N ILE A 164 -6.77 -11.67 -5.37
CA ILE A 164 -7.56 -11.04 -6.43
C ILE A 164 -8.76 -11.91 -6.82
N ASP A 165 -8.56 -13.22 -7.02
CA ASP A 165 -9.66 -14.15 -7.31
C ASP A 165 -10.75 -14.10 -6.22
N ARG A 166 -10.38 -13.97 -4.95
CA ARG A 166 -11.35 -13.84 -3.86
C ARG A 166 -12.09 -12.51 -3.89
N VAL A 167 -11.39 -11.39 -4.10
CA VAL A 167 -12.01 -10.06 -4.19
C VAL A 167 -12.96 -10.00 -5.38
N ASP A 168 -12.55 -10.50 -6.53
CA ASP A 168 -13.37 -10.51 -7.74
C ASP A 168 -14.64 -11.36 -7.54
N ARG A 169 -14.51 -12.55 -6.96
CA ARG A 169 -15.68 -13.39 -6.62
C ARG A 169 -16.57 -12.76 -5.56
N ALA A 170 -16.00 -12.00 -4.62
CA ALA A 170 -16.80 -11.26 -3.65
C ALA A 170 -17.63 -10.19 -4.35
N PHE A 171 -17.05 -9.42 -5.26
CA PHE A 171 -17.79 -8.45 -6.07
C PHE A 171 -18.87 -9.13 -6.90
N ASP A 172 -18.54 -10.20 -7.62
CA ASP A 172 -19.53 -10.95 -8.42
C ASP A 172 -20.72 -11.37 -7.58
N TYR A 173 -20.46 -12.01 -6.44
CA TYR A 173 -21.51 -12.54 -5.59
C TYR A 173 -22.33 -11.45 -4.90
N LEU A 174 -21.68 -10.46 -4.26
CA LEU A 174 -22.36 -9.45 -3.48
C LEU A 174 -23.18 -8.52 -4.36
N ILE A 175 -22.63 -8.10 -5.50
CA ILE A 175 -23.36 -7.22 -6.44
C ILE A 175 -24.50 -7.98 -7.14
N ASP A 176 -24.30 -9.27 -7.50
CA ASP A 176 -25.39 -10.06 -8.05
C ASP A 176 -26.59 -10.17 -7.08
N LYS A 177 -26.32 -10.38 -5.80
CA LYS A 177 -27.35 -10.53 -4.76
C LYS A 177 -27.97 -9.23 -4.27
N ALA A 178 -27.29 -8.10 -4.48
CA ALA A 178 -27.82 -6.81 -4.10
C ALA A 178 -29.09 -6.46 -4.87
N GLN A 179 -29.96 -5.69 -4.25
CA GLN A 179 -31.09 -5.07 -4.96
C GLN A 179 -30.56 -3.87 -5.79
N PRO A 180 -31.13 -3.62 -6.98
CA PRO A 180 -30.87 -2.38 -7.69
C PRO A 180 -31.23 -1.18 -6.81
N SER A 181 -30.27 -0.32 -6.53
CA SER A 181 -30.45 0.85 -5.66
C SER A 181 -29.94 2.11 -6.32
N ARG A 182 -30.39 3.27 -5.84
CA ARG A 182 -29.90 4.56 -6.31
C ARG A 182 -28.39 4.65 -6.17
N THR A 183 -27.86 4.31 -4.99
CA THR A 183 -26.45 4.47 -4.69
C THR A 183 -25.81 3.12 -4.29
N GLY A 184 -24.75 2.72 -5.00
CA GLY A 184 -23.82 1.70 -4.56
C GLY A 184 -22.59 2.34 -3.92
N VAL A 185 -22.11 1.83 -2.80
CA VAL A 185 -20.96 2.38 -2.08
C VAL A 185 -19.88 1.30 -1.90
N ILE A 186 -18.73 1.48 -2.51
CA ILE A 186 -17.57 0.58 -2.36
C ILE A 186 -16.56 1.25 -1.43
N VAL A 187 -16.24 0.61 -0.30
CA VAL A 187 -15.28 1.14 0.67
C VAL A 187 -14.17 0.13 0.93
N ALA A 188 -12.96 0.41 0.44
CA ALA A 188 -11.77 -0.26 0.91
C ALA A 188 -11.38 0.33 2.28
N LEU A 189 -11.53 -0.47 3.32
CA LEU A 189 -11.46 -0.05 4.74
C LEU A 189 -10.03 0.02 5.30
N GLY A 190 -9.04 0.25 4.44
CA GLY A 190 -7.61 0.24 4.78
C GLY A 190 -7.00 -1.15 4.64
N ASP A 191 -5.68 -1.19 4.68
CA ASP A 191 -4.89 -2.39 4.43
C ASP A 191 -5.30 -3.10 3.12
N THR A 192 -5.57 -2.30 2.09
CA THR A 192 -5.83 -2.77 0.73
C THR A 192 -4.60 -3.50 0.18
N LEU A 193 -3.41 -2.93 0.44
CA LEU A 193 -2.12 -3.52 0.10
C LEU A 193 -1.43 -4.04 1.37
N HIS A 194 -0.69 -5.15 1.24
CA HIS A 194 -0.02 -5.75 2.39
C HIS A 194 1.28 -5.01 2.77
N HIS A 195 1.88 -4.28 1.85
CA HIS A 195 3.13 -3.57 2.06
C HIS A 195 3.08 -2.14 1.51
N ASN A 196 3.68 -1.21 2.23
CA ASN A 196 3.71 0.20 1.86
C ASN A 196 4.78 0.52 0.80
N ASP A 197 5.87 -0.23 0.83
CA ASP A 197 7.03 -0.01 -0.02
C ASP A 197 7.84 -1.31 -0.24
N ARG A 198 8.91 -1.20 -1.01
CA ARG A 198 9.80 -2.35 -1.33
C ARG A 198 10.68 -2.83 -0.18
N THR A 199 10.59 -2.23 0.99
CA THR A 199 11.33 -2.74 2.18
C THR A 199 10.65 -3.97 2.78
N ASN A 200 9.39 -4.22 2.41
CA ASN A 200 8.57 -5.32 2.92
C ASN A 200 8.55 -5.36 4.46
N LYS A 201 8.34 -4.18 5.05
CA LYS A 201 8.24 -4.02 6.50
C LYS A 201 7.03 -3.21 6.89
N THR A 202 6.43 -3.56 8.01
CA THR A 202 5.46 -2.68 8.67
C THR A 202 6.14 -1.41 9.16
N GLN A 203 5.36 -0.41 9.54
CA GLN A 203 5.90 0.82 10.15
C GLN A 203 6.68 0.55 11.45
N SER A 204 6.30 -0.46 12.20
CA SER A 204 7.00 -0.92 13.42
C SER A 204 8.25 -1.75 13.13
N GLY A 205 8.58 -2.01 11.86
CA GLY A 205 9.78 -2.71 11.43
C GLY A 205 9.64 -4.23 11.31
N ASN A 206 8.46 -4.79 11.51
CA ASN A 206 8.22 -6.22 11.32
C ASN A 206 8.33 -6.58 9.84
N VAL A 207 9.05 -7.65 9.53
CA VAL A 207 9.18 -8.17 8.16
C VAL A 207 7.86 -8.79 7.72
N LEU A 208 7.46 -8.49 6.50
CA LEU A 208 6.26 -9.01 5.87
C LEU A 208 6.60 -10.07 4.83
N ASP A 209 5.88 -11.17 4.85
CA ASP A 209 5.95 -12.18 3.80
C ASP A 209 5.10 -11.75 2.61
N VAL A 210 5.75 -11.55 1.47
CA VAL A 210 5.12 -11.07 0.22
C VAL A 210 5.55 -11.94 -0.95
N ASP A 211 4.72 -12.01 -2.00
CA ASP A 211 5.03 -12.74 -3.24
C ASP A 211 5.04 -11.84 -4.49
N CYS A 212 4.88 -10.56 -4.30
CA CYS A 212 4.89 -9.58 -5.39
C CYS A 212 5.50 -8.25 -4.92
N THR A 213 5.72 -7.35 -5.85
CA THR A 213 6.12 -5.96 -5.56
C THR A 213 4.91 -5.10 -5.19
N PRO A 214 5.10 -3.95 -4.51
CA PRO A 214 4.01 -3.00 -4.23
C PRO A 214 3.27 -2.55 -5.49
N GLU A 215 3.99 -2.37 -6.59
CA GLU A 215 3.43 -1.95 -7.87
C GLU A 215 2.56 -3.02 -8.51
N GLU A 216 2.97 -4.29 -8.42
CA GLU A 216 2.16 -5.43 -8.90
C GLU A 216 0.88 -5.59 -8.08
N ALA A 217 0.98 -5.49 -6.74
CA ALA A 217 -0.17 -5.52 -5.85
C ALA A 217 -1.14 -4.38 -6.13
N ALA A 218 -0.62 -3.13 -6.26
CA ALA A 218 -1.44 -1.96 -6.56
C ALA A 218 -2.11 -2.07 -7.93
N GLY A 219 -1.38 -2.49 -8.97
CA GLY A 219 -1.93 -2.68 -10.32
C GLY A 219 -3.07 -3.71 -10.34
N ALA A 220 -2.90 -4.84 -9.67
CA ALA A 220 -3.92 -5.86 -9.55
C ALA A 220 -5.17 -5.36 -8.79
N MET A 221 -4.98 -4.62 -7.69
CA MET A 221 -6.09 -4.04 -6.93
C MET A 221 -6.83 -2.95 -7.69
N ILE A 222 -6.14 -2.09 -8.45
CA ILE A 222 -6.77 -1.11 -9.32
C ILE A 222 -7.69 -1.80 -10.33
N ALA A 223 -7.21 -2.87 -10.96
CA ALA A 223 -8.01 -3.64 -11.93
C ALA A 223 -9.23 -4.29 -11.27
N SER A 224 -9.06 -4.91 -10.10
CA SER A 224 -10.14 -5.59 -9.37
C SER A 224 -11.20 -4.59 -8.86
N ILE A 225 -10.79 -3.46 -8.26
CA ILE A 225 -11.74 -2.43 -7.80
C ILE A 225 -12.45 -1.78 -9.00
N ALA A 226 -11.73 -1.50 -10.10
CA ALA A 226 -12.35 -0.98 -11.31
C ALA A 226 -13.42 -1.94 -11.86
N ARG A 227 -13.14 -3.25 -11.89
CA ARG A 227 -14.13 -4.27 -12.24
C ARG A 227 -15.34 -4.24 -11.29
N GLY A 228 -15.12 -4.11 -9.99
CA GLY A 228 -16.19 -3.97 -9.00
C GLY A 228 -17.06 -2.73 -9.24
N ILE A 229 -16.45 -1.60 -9.59
CA ILE A 229 -17.16 -0.36 -9.96
C ILE A 229 -18.01 -0.58 -11.22
N GLU A 230 -17.47 -1.25 -12.24
CA GLU A 230 -18.19 -1.54 -13.48
C GLU A 230 -19.40 -2.44 -13.25
N LEU A 231 -19.26 -3.48 -12.42
CA LEU A 231 -20.37 -4.32 -12.00
C LEU A 231 -21.42 -3.55 -11.20
N ALA A 232 -20.98 -2.68 -10.28
CA ALA A 232 -21.87 -1.86 -9.48
C ALA A 232 -22.64 -0.84 -10.33
N LEU A 233 -22.03 -0.23 -11.36
CA LEU A 233 -22.70 0.67 -12.31
C LEU A 233 -23.79 -0.01 -13.15
N ALA A 234 -23.67 -1.31 -13.37
CA ALA A 234 -24.72 -2.10 -14.02
C ALA A 234 -25.93 -2.37 -13.10
N LYS A 235 -25.76 -2.21 -11.79
CA LYS A 235 -26.75 -2.52 -10.75
C LYS A 235 -27.34 -1.26 -10.10
N HIS A 236 -26.52 -0.19 -9.97
CA HIS A 236 -26.88 1.04 -9.29
C HIS A 236 -26.86 2.25 -10.23
N GLU A 237 -27.61 3.28 -9.91
CA GLU A 237 -27.64 4.50 -10.70
C GLU A 237 -26.31 5.27 -10.59
N GLU A 238 -25.75 5.35 -9.39
CA GLU A 238 -24.44 5.95 -9.11
C GLU A 238 -23.61 5.07 -8.16
N VAL A 239 -22.29 5.24 -8.19
CA VAL A 239 -21.35 4.51 -7.35
C VAL A 239 -20.41 5.48 -6.64
N VAL A 240 -20.40 5.44 -5.32
CA VAL A 240 -19.46 6.16 -4.46
C VAL A 240 -18.32 5.21 -4.08
N VAL A 241 -17.08 5.65 -4.20
CA VAL A 241 -15.90 4.83 -3.87
C VAL A 241 -15.03 5.55 -2.86
N ALA A 242 -14.64 4.85 -1.80
CA ALA A 242 -13.66 5.33 -0.83
C ALA A 242 -12.52 4.32 -0.68
N ILE A 243 -11.28 4.80 -0.72
CA ILE A 243 -10.08 4.02 -0.48
C ILE A 243 -9.42 4.61 0.75
N LEU A 244 -9.59 3.95 1.89
CA LEU A 244 -9.00 4.39 3.16
C LEU A 244 -7.59 3.82 3.30
N ARG A 245 -6.76 4.56 3.99
CA ARG A 245 -5.44 4.08 4.37
C ARG A 245 -5.52 3.14 5.56
N GLY A 246 -4.64 2.14 5.59
CA GLY A 246 -4.43 1.29 6.75
C GLY A 246 -3.04 1.49 7.37
N ASN A 247 -2.66 0.62 8.29
CA ASN A 247 -1.32 0.64 8.87
C ASN A 247 -0.28 -0.08 7.99
N HIS A 248 -0.69 -0.93 7.07
CA HIS A 248 0.19 -1.61 6.11
C HIS A 248 0.47 -0.77 4.87
N ASP A 249 -0.48 0.01 4.38
CA ASP A 249 -0.41 0.72 3.09
C ASP A 249 -0.55 2.25 3.22
N ARG A 250 0.02 2.83 4.27
CA ARG A 250 -0.14 4.25 4.66
C ARG A 250 0.07 5.28 3.56
N ASP A 251 0.95 5.00 2.63
CA ASP A 251 1.27 5.86 1.50
C ASP A 251 0.91 5.18 0.18
N ALA A 252 1.04 3.85 0.12
CA ALA A 252 0.81 3.08 -1.10
C ALA A 252 -0.66 3.06 -1.54
N TYR A 253 -1.63 3.18 -0.61
CA TYR A 253 -3.05 3.30 -0.94
C TYR A 253 -3.34 4.46 -1.92
N LEU A 254 -2.52 5.53 -1.88
CA LEU A 254 -2.64 6.67 -2.78
C LEU A 254 -2.45 6.30 -4.25
N ILE A 255 -1.67 5.26 -4.53
CA ILE A 255 -1.50 4.75 -5.90
C ILE A 255 -2.84 4.24 -6.42
N VAL A 256 -3.57 3.48 -5.60
CA VAL A 256 -4.89 2.95 -5.94
C VAL A 256 -5.90 4.11 -6.07
N LEU A 257 -5.95 5.00 -5.08
CA LEU A 257 -6.86 6.14 -5.05
C LEU A 257 -6.70 7.04 -6.29
N TYR A 258 -5.49 7.53 -6.56
CA TYR A 258 -5.26 8.46 -7.67
C TYR A 258 -5.43 7.79 -9.04
N SER A 259 -5.12 6.50 -9.17
CA SER A 259 -5.36 5.76 -10.40
C SER A 259 -6.86 5.64 -10.71
N LEU A 260 -7.68 5.36 -9.70
CA LEU A 260 -9.14 5.31 -9.86
C LEU A 260 -9.73 6.69 -10.13
N LEU A 261 -9.24 7.75 -9.45
CA LEU A 261 -9.63 9.13 -9.72
C LEU A 261 -9.39 9.52 -11.18
N GLU A 262 -8.23 9.16 -11.73
CA GLU A 262 -7.91 9.48 -13.12
C GLU A 262 -8.70 8.61 -14.10
N ARG A 263 -8.91 7.32 -13.80
CA ARG A 263 -9.68 6.40 -14.63
C ARG A 263 -11.13 6.87 -14.80
N TYR A 264 -11.77 7.33 -13.73
CA TYR A 264 -13.20 7.69 -13.70
C TYR A 264 -13.45 9.20 -13.76
N ARG A 265 -12.43 10.03 -14.09
CA ARG A 265 -12.56 11.49 -14.12
C ARG A 265 -13.70 12.02 -14.99
N ASN A 266 -14.08 11.28 -16.03
CA ASN A 266 -15.12 11.64 -17.00
C ASN A 266 -16.40 10.80 -16.86
N GLU A 267 -16.51 9.95 -15.84
CA GLU A 267 -17.72 9.16 -15.56
C GLU A 267 -18.51 9.83 -14.43
N PRO A 268 -19.59 10.57 -14.76
CA PRO A 268 -20.34 11.35 -13.78
C PRO A 268 -21.07 10.49 -12.73
N ARG A 269 -21.31 9.23 -13.04
CA ARG A 269 -21.96 8.28 -12.13
C ARG A 269 -21.01 7.70 -11.09
N VAL A 270 -19.70 7.96 -11.19
CA VAL A 270 -18.69 7.48 -10.22
C VAL A 270 -18.16 8.67 -9.44
N GLN A 271 -18.37 8.64 -8.15
CA GLN A 271 -17.86 9.63 -7.22
C GLN A 271 -16.77 8.98 -6.35
N ILE A 272 -15.50 9.36 -6.56
CA ILE A 272 -14.40 8.86 -5.74
C ILE A 272 -14.11 9.87 -4.65
N ASN A 273 -14.14 9.41 -3.40
CA ASN A 273 -13.81 10.23 -2.25
C ASN A 273 -12.34 10.68 -2.33
N LYS A 274 -12.13 11.99 -2.37
CA LYS A 274 -10.81 12.62 -2.47
C LYS A 274 -10.23 13.00 -1.11
N ASP A 275 -11.01 12.83 -0.05
CA ASP A 275 -10.56 13.13 1.30
C ASP A 275 -9.46 12.13 1.67
N ASP A 276 -8.28 12.66 1.95
CA ASP A 276 -7.10 11.91 2.41
C ASP A 276 -7.08 11.70 3.93
N SER A 277 -8.15 12.10 4.61
CA SER A 277 -8.34 11.80 6.02
C SER A 277 -8.45 10.29 6.25
N GLU A 278 -8.30 9.88 7.50
CA GLU A 278 -8.45 8.47 7.87
C GLU A 278 -9.93 8.03 7.94
N PHE A 279 -10.85 8.95 7.62
CA PHE A 279 -12.29 8.75 7.72
C PHE A 279 -12.96 8.82 6.35
N PHE A 280 -13.93 7.96 6.15
CA PHE A 280 -14.95 8.14 5.13
C PHE A 280 -16.26 8.49 5.83
N ILE A 281 -16.87 9.61 5.47
CA ILE A 281 -18.11 10.12 6.06
C ILE A 281 -19.10 10.36 4.94
N LEU A 282 -20.20 9.61 4.97
CA LEU A 282 -21.24 9.67 3.95
C LEU A 282 -22.58 9.94 4.63
N PRO A 283 -23.08 11.18 4.61
CA PRO A 283 -24.47 11.46 4.93
C PRO A 283 -25.35 11.01 3.76
N TRP A 284 -26.35 10.22 4.04
CA TRP A 284 -27.34 9.76 3.08
C TRP A 284 -28.74 9.85 3.69
N GLU A 285 -29.52 10.82 3.27
CA GLU A 285 -30.82 11.17 3.85
C GLU A 285 -30.73 11.43 5.36
N ASP A 286 -31.36 10.61 6.21
CA ASP A 286 -31.28 10.69 7.67
C ASP A 286 -30.31 9.64 8.29
N VAL A 287 -29.51 9.00 7.45
CA VAL A 287 -28.49 8.02 7.85
C VAL A 287 -27.09 8.61 7.68
N LEU A 288 -26.23 8.33 8.65
CA LEU A 288 -24.81 8.66 8.61
C LEU A 288 -23.97 7.39 8.57
N PHE A 289 -23.29 7.16 7.47
CA PHE A 289 -22.29 6.11 7.34
C PHE A 289 -20.91 6.66 7.59
N VAL A 290 -20.16 6.01 8.48
CA VAL A 290 -18.77 6.35 8.77
C VAL A 290 -17.92 5.10 8.67
N ALA A 291 -16.74 5.23 8.04
CA ALA A 291 -15.76 4.18 8.00
C ALA A 291 -14.38 4.71 8.42
N HIS A 292 -13.63 3.88 9.13
CA HIS A 292 -12.26 4.13 9.59
C HIS A 292 -11.53 2.79 9.67
N HIS A 293 -10.23 2.74 9.38
CA HIS A 293 -9.51 1.45 9.44
C HIS A 293 -9.56 0.79 10.84
N GLY A 294 -9.42 1.56 11.90
CA GLY A 294 -9.54 1.05 13.28
C GLY A 294 -8.21 0.89 14.01
N ASP A 295 -7.07 1.20 13.38
CA ASP A 295 -5.73 1.03 13.94
C ASP A 295 -5.32 2.13 14.94
N LYS A 296 -5.96 3.31 14.89
CA LYS A 296 -5.55 4.49 15.67
C LYS A 296 -6.37 4.73 16.93
N ALA A 297 -7.65 4.44 16.89
CA ALA A 297 -8.54 4.79 17.99
C ALA A 297 -9.60 3.73 18.24
N LYS A 298 -10.03 3.62 19.49
CA LYS A 298 -11.17 2.78 19.88
C LYS A 298 -12.48 3.37 19.37
N PRO A 299 -13.52 2.55 19.16
CA PRO A 299 -14.81 2.98 18.64
C PRO A 299 -15.43 4.15 19.40
N GLU A 300 -15.34 4.15 20.73
CA GLU A 300 -15.90 5.22 21.57
C GLU A 300 -15.26 6.57 21.26
N ARG A 301 -13.95 6.58 20.98
CA ARG A 301 -13.23 7.79 20.63
C ARG A 301 -13.54 8.26 19.20
N LEU A 302 -13.73 7.33 18.27
CA LEU A 302 -14.15 7.63 16.90
C LEU A 302 -15.53 8.29 16.88
N VAL A 303 -16.49 7.72 17.62
CA VAL A 303 -17.86 8.27 17.74
C VAL A 303 -17.85 9.68 18.34
N MET A 304 -17.08 9.90 19.42
CA MET A 304 -16.93 11.23 20.01
C MET A 304 -16.32 12.25 19.04
N TRP A 305 -15.32 11.82 18.24
CA TRP A 305 -14.69 12.67 17.25
C TRP A 305 -15.68 13.09 16.15
N ILE A 306 -16.45 12.14 15.60
CA ILE A 306 -17.46 12.41 14.58
C ILE A 306 -18.51 13.42 15.11
N ALA A 307 -19.03 13.17 16.30
CA ALA A 307 -20.03 14.04 16.91
C ALA A 307 -19.51 15.47 17.19
N ASN A 308 -18.20 15.63 17.41
CA ASN A 308 -17.59 16.92 17.67
C ASN A 308 -17.19 17.67 16.39
N GLU A 309 -16.54 16.99 15.46
CA GLU A 309 -16.03 17.61 14.24
C GLU A 309 -17.10 17.80 13.15
N HIS A 310 -18.13 16.94 13.13
CA HIS A 310 -19.19 16.92 12.12
C HIS A 310 -20.57 17.17 12.72
N ARG A 311 -20.69 18.15 13.60
CA ARG A 311 -21.89 18.44 14.42
C ARG A 311 -23.17 18.61 13.62
N GLU A 312 -23.09 19.25 12.45
CA GLU A 312 -24.26 19.49 11.63
C GLU A 312 -24.81 18.19 11.00
N ILE A 313 -23.91 17.38 10.46
CA ILE A 313 -24.27 16.08 9.86
C ILE A 313 -24.75 15.14 10.95
N TRP A 314 -24.01 15.10 12.06
CA TRP A 314 -24.39 14.30 13.24
C TRP A 314 -25.78 14.67 13.77
N GLY A 315 -26.07 15.96 13.91
CA GLY A 315 -27.36 16.45 14.44
C GLY A 315 -28.57 16.19 13.53
N ARG A 316 -28.35 15.95 12.25
CA ARG A 316 -29.42 15.62 11.27
C ARG A 316 -29.68 14.12 11.17
N ALA A 317 -28.65 13.31 11.41
CA ALA A 317 -28.76 11.87 11.28
C ALA A 317 -29.63 11.27 12.39
N LYS A 318 -30.57 10.42 11.99
CA LYS A 318 -31.38 9.60 12.93
C LYS A 318 -30.72 8.25 13.18
N HIS A 319 -29.97 7.74 12.21
CA HIS A 319 -29.28 6.47 12.25
C HIS A 319 -27.82 6.67 11.92
N CYS A 320 -26.94 6.16 12.76
CA CYS A 320 -25.49 6.29 12.58
C CYS A 320 -24.84 4.92 12.61
N TYR A 321 -23.99 4.65 11.61
CA TYR A 321 -23.23 3.41 11.46
C TYR A 321 -21.74 3.72 11.38
N LEU A 322 -20.94 2.98 12.13
CA LEU A 322 -19.48 3.05 12.09
C LEU A 322 -18.91 1.69 11.72
N PHE A 323 -18.19 1.62 10.61
CA PHE A 323 -17.51 0.42 10.14
C PHE A 323 -16.01 0.51 10.37
N THR A 324 -15.41 -0.57 10.89
CA THR A 324 -13.97 -0.67 11.09
C THR A 324 -13.43 -2.03 10.62
N GLY A 325 -12.15 -2.08 10.25
CA GLY A 325 -11.39 -3.29 9.93
C GLY A 325 -10.33 -3.60 10.99
N HIS A 326 -9.09 -3.81 10.54
CA HIS A 326 -7.85 -3.96 11.30
C HIS A 326 -7.73 -5.20 12.18
N MET A 327 -8.73 -5.53 12.94
CA MET A 327 -8.66 -6.62 13.93
C MET A 327 -9.03 -8.00 13.35
N HIS A 328 -9.38 -8.07 12.09
CA HIS A 328 -9.69 -9.29 11.31
C HIS A 328 -10.76 -10.21 11.93
N HIS A 329 -11.52 -9.73 12.89
CA HIS A 329 -12.64 -10.48 13.51
C HIS A 329 -13.89 -9.62 13.67
N MET A 330 -15.03 -10.27 13.60
CA MET A 330 -16.31 -9.58 13.70
C MET A 330 -16.63 -9.20 15.14
N LYS A 331 -17.04 -7.96 15.33
CA LYS A 331 -17.64 -7.47 16.56
C LYS A 331 -18.71 -6.44 16.22
N MET A 332 -19.81 -6.45 16.95
CA MET A 332 -20.89 -5.47 16.82
C MET A 332 -21.27 -4.97 18.21
N ALA A 333 -21.50 -3.67 18.35
CA ALA A 333 -21.95 -3.05 19.59
C ALA A 333 -22.61 -1.69 19.33
N ASP A 334 -23.48 -1.27 20.23
CA ASP A 334 -23.94 0.11 20.33
C ASP A 334 -22.91 0.95 21.09
N VAL A 335 -22.45 2.03 20.46
CA VAL A 335 -21.47 2.94 21.04
C VAL A 335 -22.03 4.37 20.97
N GLY A 336 -22.54 4.89 22.08
CA GLY A 336 -23.06 6.26 22.13
C GLY A 336 -24.19 6.54 21.12
N GLY A 337 -25.03 5.57 20.82
CA GLY A 337 -26.13 5.67 19.86
C GLY A 337 -25.73 5.38 18.40
N VAL A 338 -24.49 4.94 18.19
CA VAL A 338 -23.97 4.49 16.88
C VAL A 338 -23.88 2.98 16.85
N GLN A 339 -24.40 2.34 15.82
CA GLN A 339 -24.15 0.95 15.57
C GLN A 339 -22.73 0.80 15.02
N TRP A 340 -21.84 0.28 15.83
CA TRP A 340 -20.46 -0.03 15.40
C TRP A 340 -20.34 -1.47 14.98
N GLU A 341 -19.73 -1.65 13.80
CA GLU A 341 -19.40 -2.96 13.26
C GLU A 341 -17.91 -3.03 12.88
N GLN A 342 -17.20 -3.91 13.56
CA GLN A 342 -15.86 -4.33 13.17
C GLN A 342 -15.98 -5.53 12.24
N LEU A 343 -15.44 -5.40 11.05
CA LEU A 343 -15.59 -6.39 10.00
C LEU A 343 -14.44 -7.40 10.00
N ARG A 344 -14.70 -8.57 9.42
CA ARG A 344 -13.67 -9.59 9.19
C ARG A 344 -12.85 -9.23 7.98
N ALA A 345 -11.56 -9.58 8.00
CA ALA A 345 -10.68 -9.44 6.85
C ALA A 345 -11.17 -10.26 5.64
N VAL A 346 -10.97 -9.73 4.45
CA VAL A 346 -11.13 -10.49 3.20
C VAL A 346 -10.04 -11.55 3.08
N THR A 347 -8.83 -11.22 3.53
CA THR A 347 -7.68 -12.13 3.53
C THR A 347 -7.81 -13.26 4.57
N PRO A 348 -7.22 -14.45 4.33
CA PRO A 348 -7.12 -15.47 5.36
C PRO A 348 -6.13 -15.07 6.46
N ARG A 349 -6.09 -15.85 7.53
CA ARG A 349 -5.07 -15.70 8.58
C ARG A 349 -3.67 -15.93 8.01
N ASP A 350 -2.75 -15.08 8.39
CA ASP A 350 -1.31 -15.20 8.16
C ASP A 350 -0.61 -16.01 9.26
N ASP A 351 0.72 -16.04 9.22
CA ASP A 351 1.53 -16.74 10.21
C ASP A 351 1.44 -16.08 11.59
N TYR A 352 1.41 -14.73 11.63
CA TYR A 352 1.25 -13.97 12.87
C TYR A 352 -0.08 -14.31 13.56
N ALA A 353 -1.18 -14.28 12.83
CA ALA A 353 -2.49 -14.63 13.37
C ALA A 353 -2.56 -16.08 13.85
N THR A 354 -1.90 -16.99 13.11
CA THR A 354 -1.85 -18.43 13.48
C THR A 354 -1.04 -18.65 14.74
N THR A 355 0.13 -18.01 14.87
CA THR A 355 1.01 -18.12 16.03
C THR A 355 0.37 -17.54 17.29
N ASN A 356 -0.41 -16.46 17.15
CA ASN A 356 -1.13 -15.83 18.25
C ASN A 356 -2.51 -16.45 18.51
N ALA A 357 -2.80 -17.60 17.91
CA ALA A 357 -4.05 -18.35 18.08
C ALA A 357 -5.33 -17.54 17.72
N TYR A 358 -5.24 -16.57 16.83
CA TYR A 358 -6.41 -15.87 16.32
C TYR A 358 -7.23 -16.79 15.42
N THR A 359 -8.55 -16.84 15.62
CA THR A 359 -9.44 -17.82 14.95
C THR A 359 -10.41 -17.16 13.96
N GLY A 360 -10.25 -15.89 13.65
CA GLY A 360 -11.07 -15.15 12.68
C GLY A 360 -11.16 -15.89 11.35
N ARG A 361 -12.37 -15.94 10.76
CA ARG A 361 -12.58 -16.47 9.41
C ARG A 361 -12.65 -15.31 8.43
N ALA A 362 -12.01 -15.46 7.28
CA ALA A 362 -12.13 -14.48 6.20
C ALA A 362 -13.59 -14.40 5.71
N ALA A 363 -14.07 -13.18 5.45
CA ALA A 363 -15.41 -12.93 4.92
C ALA A 363 -15.43 -11.60 4.14
N ALA A 364 -16.33 -11.53 3.15
CA ALA A 364 -16.80 -10.27 2.57
C ALA A 364 -18.30 -10.13 2.88
N THR A 365 -18.78 -8.91 3.03
CA THR A 365 -20.14 -8.58 3.45
C THR A 365 -20.69 -7.45 2.57
N ALA A 366 -21.99 -7.40 2.34
CA ALA A 366 -22.73 -6.26 1.79
C ALA A 366 -24.03 -6.08 2.58
#